data_d4cdd0023719b25a1c09aa8c1e4f19b7
#
_entry.id   d4cdd0023719b25a1c09aa8c1e4f19b7
#
_cell.length_a   1.000
_cell.length_b   1.000
_cell.length_c   1.000
_cell.angle_alpha   90.00
_cell.angle_beta   90.00
_cell.angle_gamma   90.00
#
_symmetry.space_group_name_H-M   'P 1'
#
loop_
_entity.id
_entity.type
_entity.pdbx_description
1 polymer ?
#
loop_
_entity_poly.entity_id
_entity_poly.type
_entity_poly.pdbx_seq_one_letter_code
_entity_poly.pdbx_strand_id
1 'polypeptide(L)'
;MQPLHFSFLFVGFLLLSLVLRLWLASRQVRHVSRHRDAVPEPFASRISLPAHQRAAAYTIARVQLGIVDQFVGAVVLLALTLLGGLQFIHETWMRWLPDQPLLQQLLVMGTALLLISLAELPVDWWRHFRLETRFGFNRMTPALFVADHLKALLVGALLGLPLLAALIALMQHTGQRWWLWAWAFWIGFNVVVLLLFPTVIAPLFNRFEPLADGPVKERILALLARCQFSAGGLFVMDGSRRSAHGNAYFTGFGKSRRIVFFDTLLARLEVDEVEAVLAHELGHFKKKHILKRLVLQGVFSLVAFALLGWLSSQIWFYQGLGIAIGPFQAQAPAGVALLLFFLALPVFLLPLRPLMAWMSRRDEFEADAFAVEHSNGHALVSALTKIYEDNGSTLTPDPLHSAFYDSHPPAPLRIGRIRQRPAETVPAAPAQP
;
A
#
# COMPACT_ATOMS: atom_id res chain seq x y z
N MET A 1 3.10 -17.79 -29.37
CA MET A 1 3.80 -16.49 -29.51
C MET A 1 5.28 -16.76 -29.69
N GLN A 2 6.01 -15.96 -30.48
CA GLN A 2 7.49 -16.08 -30.53
C GLN A 2 8.11 -15.32 -29.36
N PRO A 3 9.25 -15.76 -28.79
CA PRO A 3 9.92 -15.09 -27.68
C PRO A 3 10.20 -13.59 -27.94
N LEU A 4 10.72 -13.28 -29.13
CA LEU A 4 11.03 -11.91 -29.52
C LEU A 4 9.79 -10.99 -29.54
N HIS A 5 8.64 -11.49 -29.99
CA HIS A 5 7.39 -10.71 -29.95
C HIS A 5 6.96 -10.39 -28.52
N PHE A 6 7.15 -11.33 -27.58
CA PHE A 6 6.83 -11.09 -26.18
C PHE A 6 7.81 -10.10 -25.55
N SER A 7 9.11 -10.18 -25.87
CA SER A 7 10.10 -9.18 -25.43
C SER A 7 9.72 -7.77 -25.90
N PHE A 8 9.34 -7.60 -27.17
CA PHE A 8 8.89 -6.30 -27.69
C PHE A 8 7.61 -5.81 -27.01
N LEU A 9 6.65 -6.72 -26.76
CA LEU A 9 5.43 -6.39 -26.03
C LEU A 9 5.75 -5.91 -24.59
N PHE A 10 6.60 -6.64 -23.88
CA PHE A 10 7.02 -6.30 -22.52
C PHE A 10 7.75 -4.95 -22.47
N VAL A 11 8.74 -4.73 -23.34
CA VAL A 11 9.46 -3.46 -23.43
C VAL A 11 8.52 -2.32 -23.83
N GLY A 12 7.63 -2.55 -24.79
CA GLY A 12 6.65 -1.56 -25.21
C GLY A 12 5.73 -1.12 -24.07
N PHE A 13 5.19 -2.06 -23.28
CA PHE A 13 4.40 -1.74 -22.11
C PHE A 13 5.21 -1.08 -20.98
N LEU A 14 6.48 -1.49 -20.78
CA LEU A 14 7.38 -0.85 -19.82
C LEU A 14 7.64 0.61 -20.21
N LEU A 15 7.99 0.87 -21.47
CA LEU A 15 8.21 2.24 -21.96
C LEU A 15 6.94 3.08 -21.89
N LEU A 16 5.79 2.53 -22.30
CA LEU A 16 4.50 3.19 -22.18
C LEU A 16 4.19 3.54 -20.71
N SER A 17 4.46 2.60 -19.80
CA SER A 17 4.32 2.81 -18.36
C SER A 17 5.20 3.95 -17.85
N LEU A 18 6.48 3.98 -18.25
CA LEU A 18 7.42 5.04 -17.87
C LEU A 18 6.98 6.40 -18.42
N VAL A 19 6.66 6.47 -19.72
CA VAL A 19 6.19 7.71 -20.36
C VAL A 19 4.94 8.25 -19.69
N LEU A 20 3.95 7.40 -19.43
CA LEU A 20 2.70 7.79 -18.77
C LEU A 20 2.95 8.30 -17.36
N ARG A 21 3.79 7.61 -16.60
CA ARG A 21 4.14 8.03 -15.22
C ARG A 21 4.90 9.36 -15.20
N LEU A 22 5.87 9.56 -16.10
CA LEU A 22 6.62 10.80 -16.24
C LEU A 22 5.70 11.96 -16.64
N TRP A 23 4.79 11.72 -17.57
CA TRP A 23 3.82 12.71 -18.00
C TRP A 23 2.89 13.13 -16.86
N LEU A 24 2.33 12.15 -16.11
CA LEU A 24 1.50 12.42 -14.94
C LEU A 24 2.27 13.16 -13.83
N ALA A 25 3.51 12.75 -13.56
CA ALA A 25 4.39 13.43 -12.61
C ALA A 25 4.67 14.89 -13.03
N SER A 26 4.98 15.12 -14.31
CA SER A 26 5.18 16.45 -14.87
C SER A 26 3.92 17.34 -14.77
N ARG A 27 2.74 16.76 -15.01
CA ARG A 27 1.45 17.44 -14.81
C ARG A 27 1.27 17.86 -13.36
N GLN A 28 1.49 16.92 -12.42
CA GLN A 28 1.36 17.18 -10.99
C GLN A 28 2.27 18.32 -10.54
N VAL A 29 3.56 18.26 -10.90
CA VAL A 29 4.52 19.32 -10.55
C VAL A 29 4.08 20.66 -11.08
N ARG A 30 3.69 20.74 -12.37
CA ARG A 30 3.25 22.02 -12.98
C ARG A 30 1.95 22.53 -12.35
N HIS A 31 0.98 21.65 -12.10
CA HIS A 31 -0.31 22.04 -11.52
C HIS A 31 -0.13 22.59 -10.10
N VAL A 32 0.58 21.83 -9.25
CA VAL A 32 0.86 22.25 -7.86
C VAL A 32 1.66 23.56 -7.83
N SER A 33 2.68 23.71 -8.69
CA SER A 33 3.48 24.93 -8.78
C SER A 33 2.65 26.17 -9.18
N ARG A 34 1.67 26.01 -10.08
CA ARG A 34 0.80 27.13 -10.53
C ARG A 34 -0.18 27.58 -9.47
N HIS A 35 -0.59 26.69 -8.55
CA HIS A 35 -1.61 26.99 -7.55
C HIS A 35 -1.04 27.21 -6.14
N ARG A 36 0.28 27.27 -5.98
CA ARG A 36 0.93 27.38 -4.68
C ARG A 36 0.79 28.77 -4.01
N ASP A 37 0.48 29.79 -4.78
CA ASP A 37 0.48 31.17 -4.29
C ASP A 37 -0.91 31.65 -3.83
N ALA A 38 -1.91 30.78 -3.89
CA ALA A 38 -3.25 31.04 -3.38
C ALA A 38 -3.82 29.79 -2.67
N VAL A 39 -4.21 29.97 -1.41
CA VAL A 39 -4.89 28.90 -0.65
C VAL A 39 -6.30 28.72 -1.19
N PRO A 40 -6.76 27.50 -1.53
CA PRO A 40 -8.14 27.29 -1.99
C PRO A 40 -9.17 27.72 -0.94
N GLU A 41 -10.27 28.33 -1.41
CA GLU A 41 -11.34 28.91 -0.58
C GLU A 41 -11.78 28.05 0.64
N PRO A 42 -12.04 26.74 0.54
CA PRO A 42 -12.45 25.95 1.69
C PRO A 42 -11.44 25.95 2.85
N PHE A 43 -10.20 26.36 2.62
CA PHE A 43 -9.08 26.31 3.57
C PHE A 43 -8.50 27.69 3.91
N ALA A 44 -8.86 28.75 3.18
CA ALA A 44 -8.24 30.06 3.29
C ALA A 44 -8.30 30.67 4.71
N SER A 45 -9.34 30.33 5.49
CA SER A 45 -9.50 30.79 6.87
C SER A 45 -8.72 29.96 7.91
N ARG A 46 -8.14 28.81 7.53
CA ARG A 46 -7.53 27.85 8.49
C ARG A 46 -6.09 27.52 8.17
N ILE A 47 -5.74 27.44 6.89
CA ILE A 47 -4.38 27.10 6.43
C ILE A 47 -3.70 28.36 5.96
N SER A 48 -2.55 28.67 6.54
CA SER A 48 -1.76 29.84 6.14
C SER A 48 -1.12 29.64 4.75
N LEU A 49 -0.87 30.73 4.03
CA LEU A 49 -0.18 30.67 2.74
C LEU A 49 1.21 29.98 2.85
N PRO A 50 2.04 30.26 3.85
CA PRO A 50 3.31 29.55 4.03
C PRO A 50 3.14 28.02 4.23
N ALA A 51 2.11 27.57 4.96
CA ALA A 51 1.82 26.14 5.14
C ALA A 51 1.40 25.49 3.82
N HIS A 52 0.55 26.17 3.03
CA HIS A 52 0.16 25.72 1.70
C HIS A 52 1.36 25.62 0.73
N GLN A 53 2.23 26.63 0.72
CA GLN A 53 3.44 26.66 -0.10
C GLN A 53 4.43 25.55 0.32
N ARG A 54 4.54 25.27 1.62
CA ARG A 54 5.34 24.17 2.14
C ARG A 54 4.80 22.81 1.70
N ALA A 55 3.47 22.59 1.75
CA ALA A 55 2.82 21.38 1.26
C ALA A 55 3.02 21.19 -0.25
N ALA A 56 2.93 22.28 -1.03
CA ALA A 56 3.22 22.26 -2.46
C ALA A 56 4.69 21.89 -2.73
N ALA A 57 5.65 22.49 -2.04
CA ALA A 57 7.08 22.20 -2.17
C ALA A 57 7.40 20.73 -1.79
N TYR A 58 6.78 20.23 -0.71
CA TYR A 58 6.92 18.83 -0.30
C TYR A 58 6.36 17.88 -1.34
N THR A 59 5.17 18.13 -1.86
CA THR A 59 4.56 17.33 -2.93
C THR A 59 5.45 17.27 -4.17
N ILE A 60 5.98 18.42 -4.62
CA ILE A 60 6.89 18.49 -5.77
C ILE A 60 8.14 17.64 -5.52
N ALA A 61 8.78 17.78 -4.34
CA ALA A 61 9.98 17.04 -4.01
C ALA A 61 9.72 15.51 -3.94
N ARG A 62 8.56 15.09 -3.39
CA ARG A 62 8.15 13.67 -3.39
C ARG A 62 7.94 13.13 -4.79
N VAL A 63 7.28 13.88 -5.67
CA VAL A 63 7.06 13.47 -7.06
C VAL A 63 8.40 13.33 -7.81
N GLN A 64 9.33 14.26 -7.61
CA GLN A 64 10.66 14.21 -8.21
C GLN A 64 11.45 12.98 -7.74
N LEU A 65 11.44 12.68 -6.43
CA LEU A 65 12.07 11.47 -5.91
C LEU A 65 11.38 10.20 -6.44
N GLY A 66 10.05 10.21 -6.57
CA GLY A 66 9.29 9.12 -7.16
C GLY A 66 9.65 8.83 -8.61
N ILE A 67 10.08 9.83 -9.39
CA ILE A 67 10.62 9.63 -10.75
C ILE A 67 11.93 8.83 -10.69
N VAL A 68 12.84 9.19 -9.78
CA VAL A 68 14.11 8.46 -9.59
C VAL A 68 13.84 7.00 -9.22
N ASP A 69 12.94 6.78 -8.27
CA ASP A 69 12.51 5.45 -7.82
C ASP A 69 11.99 4.58 -8.99
N GLN A 70 11.16 5.16 -9.85
CA GLN A 70 10.64 4.48 -11.04
C GLN A 70 11.75 4.09 -12.05
N PHE A 71 12.75 4.95 -12.24
CA PHE A 71 13.88 4.63 -13.11
C PHE A 71 14.75 3.53 -12.51
N VAL A 72 15.03 3.57 -11.22
CA VAL A 72 15.77 2.50 -10.52
C VAL A 72 15.02 1.16 -10.68
N GLY A 73 13.72 1.13 -10.41
CA GLY A 73 12.92 -0.07 -10.59
C GLY A 73 12.92 -0.61 -12.03
N ALA A 74 12.84 0.28 -13.04
CA ALA A 74 12.87 -0.13 -14.45
C ALA A 74 14.24 -0.70 -14.86
N VAL A 75 15.34 -0.08 -14.40
CA VAL A 75 16.71 -0.57 -14.64
C VAL A 75 16.91 -1.95 -14.01
N VAL A 76 16.50 -2.12 -12.75
CA VAL A 76 16.59 -3.40 -12.03
C VAL A 76 15.75 -4.47 -12.73
N LEU A 77 14.54 -4.13 -13.15
CA LEU A 77 13.66 -5.05 -13.88
C LEU A 77 14.31 -5.52 -15.20
N LEU A 78 14.86 -4.59 -16.00
CA LEU A 78 15.56 -4.93 -17.24
C LEU A 78 16.82 -5.74 -16.97
N ALA A 79 17.60 -5.38 -15.94
CA ALA A 79 18.81 -6.09 -15.55
C ALA A 79 18.52 -7.54 -15.15
N LEU A 80 17.48 -7.76 -14.37
CA LEU A 80 17.06 -9.11 -13.95
C LEU A 80 16.44 -9.92 -15.10
N THR A 81 15.71 -9.28 -16.01
CA THR A 81 15.04 -9.95 -17.13
C THR A 81 15.91 -9.97 -18.38
N LEU A 82 15.70 -9.04 -19.28
CA LEU A 82 16.26 -9.03 -20.65
C LEU A 82 17.78 -8.96 -20.72
N LEU A 83 18.45 -8.43 -19.70
CA LEU A 83 19.92 -8.38 -19.63
C LEU A 83 20.54 -9.63 -19.00
N GLY A 84 19.73 -10.67 -18.73
CA GLY A 84 20.20 -11.98 -18.30
C GLY A 84 20.61 -12.10 -16.83
N GLY A 85 20.31 -11.11 -15.99
CA GLY A 85 20.67 -11.15 -14.56
C GLY A 85 20.04 -12.35 -13.84
N LEU A 86 18.77 -12.64 -14.10
CA LEU A 86 18.10 -13.79 -13.51
C LEU A 86 18.64 -15.12 -14.05
N GLN A 87 18.99 -15.19 -15.34
CA GLN A 87 19.66 -16.34 -15.92
C GLN A 87 21.00 -16.62 -15.21
N PHE A 88 21.81 -15.58 -15.02
CA PHE A 88 23.09 -15.68 -14.30
C PHE A 88 22.93 -16.18 -12.87
N ILE A 89 21.95 -15.64 -12.12
CA ILE A 89 21.64 -16.08 -10.75
C ILE A 89 21.21 -17.55 -10.75
N HIS A 90 20.34 -17.94 -11.68
CA HIS A 90 19.85 -19.31 -11.82
C HIS A 90 20.98 -20.29 -12.10
N GLU A 91 21.82 -20.02 -13.09
CA GLU A 91 22.97 -20.89 -13.43
C GLU A 91 23.99 -20.98 -12.30
N THR A 92 24.19 -19.87 -11.56
CA THR A 92 25.10 -19.86 -10.42
C THR A 92 24.64 -20.83 -9.33
N TRP A 93 23.38 -20.75 -8.91
CA TRP A 93 22.86 -21.63 -7.89
C TRP A 93 22.73 -23.10 -8.36
N MET A 94 22.42 -23.32 -9.65
CA MET A 94 22.44 -24.67 -10.23
C MET A 94 23.82 -25.32 -10.15
N ARG A 95 24.89 -24.55 -10.40
CA ARG A 95 26.27 -25.07 -10.31
C ARG A 95 26.71 -25.37 -8.89
N TRP A 96 26.25 -24.57 -7.92
CA TRP A 96 26.69 -24.71 -6.52
C TRP A 96 25.90 -25.77 -5.74
N LEU A 97 24.67 -26.06 -6.12
CA LEU A 97 23.77 -26.97 -5.42
C LEU A 97 23.08 -27.93 -6.40
N PRO A 98 23.79 -28.74 -7.19
CA PRO A 98 23.21 -29.53 -8.29
C PRO A 98 22.12 -30.50 -7.81
N ASP A 99 22.23 -31.03 -6.60
CA ASP A 99 21.34 -32.07 -6.07
C ASP A 99 20.20 -31.55 -5.18
N GLN A 100 20.02 -30.20 -5.10
CA GLN A 100 19.04 -29.59 -4.18
C GLN A 100 18.08 -28.65 -4.93
N PRO A 101 17.19 -29.17 -5.81
CA PRO A 101 16.40 -28.34 -6.73
C PRO A 101 15.45 -27.36 -6.04
N LEU A 102 14.87 -27.70 -4.88
CA LEU A 102 14.02 -26.78 -4.13
C LEU A 102 14.83 -25.64 -3.54
N LEU A 103 15.97 -25.96 -2.92
CA LEU A 103 16.84 -24.93 -2.31
C LEU A 103 17.40 -23.99 -3.38
N GLN A 104 17.82 -24.52 -4.56
CA GLN A 104 18.22 -23.69 -5.70
C GLN A 104 17.17 -22.64 -6.06
N GLN A 105 15.92 -23.07 -6.25
CA GLN A 105 14.83 -22.19 -6.64
C GLN A 105 14.54 -21.12 -5.58
N LEU A 106 14.56 -21.50 -4.29
CA LEU A 106 14.39 -20.55 -3.18
C LEU A 106 15.54 -19.54 -3.14
N LEU A 107 16.78 -19.98 -3.37
CA LEU A 107 17.95 -19.07 -3.40
C LEU A 107 17.95 -18.16 -4.62
N VAL A 108 17.51 -18.63 -5.78
CA VAL A 108 17.30 -17.78 -6.96
C VAL A 108 16.31 -16.67 -6.66
N MET A 109 15.15 -17.02 -6.09
CA MET A 109 14.12 -16.05 -5.74
C MET A 109 14.60 -15.11 -4.63
N GLY A 110 15.19 -15.65 -3.57
CA GLY A 110 15.72 -14.87 -2.44
C GLY A 110 16.81 -13.90 -2.88
N THR A 111 17.75 -14.33 -3.75
CA THR A 111 18.81 -13.47 -4.29
C THR A 111 18.22 -12.35 -5.13
N ALA A 112 17.28 -12.63 -6.02
CA ALA A 112 16.65 -11.61 -6.86
C ALA A 112 15.88 -10.59 -6.01
N LEU A 113 15.08 -11.03 -5.03
CA LEU A 113 14.35 -10.15 -4.12
C LEU A 113 15.28 -9.30 -3.25
N LEU A 114 16.40 -9.88 -2.78
CA LEU A 114 17.41 -9.14 -2.04
C LEU A 114 18.07 -8.06 -2.90
N LEU A 115 18.43 -8.37 -4.15
CA LEU A 115 19.00 -7.39 -5.07
C LEU A 115 18.04 -6.24 -5.38
N ILE A 116 16.74 -6.52 -5.55
CA ILE A 116 15.71 -5.49 -5.70
C ILE A 116 15.66 -4.60 -4.45
N SER A 117 15.58 -5.20 -3.27
CA SER A 117 15.55 -4.46 -2.00
C SER A 117 16.80 -3.59 -1.79
N LEU A 118 17.98 -4.13 -2.12
CA LEU A 118 19.26 -3.38 -2.03
C LEU A 118 19.32 -2.22 -3.04
N ALA A 119 18.74 -2.37 -4.22
CA ALA A 119 18.69 -1.30 -5.22
C ALA A 119 17.74 -0.16 -4.81
N GLU A 120 16.67 -0.46 -4.07
CA GLU A 120 15.72 0.53 -3.54
C GLU A 120 16.24 1.25 -2.27
N LEU A 121 17.12 0.62 -1.50
CA LEU A 121 17.62 1.12 -0.23
C LEU A 121 18.22 2.54 -0.28
N PRO A 122 19.01 2.96 -1.30
CA PRO A 122 19.51 4.33 -1.41
C PRO A 122 18.39 5.36 -1.59
N VAL A 123 17.33 5.03 -2.33
CA VAL A 123 16.18 5.90 -2.55
C VAL A 123 15.38 6.05 -1.24
N ASP A 124 15.19 4.96 -0.51
CA ASP A 124 14.52 4.97 0.80
C ASP A 124 15.31 5.75 1.84
N TRP A 125 16.64 5.58 1.87
CA TRP A 125 17.53 6.39 2.71
C TRP A 125 17.37 7.87 2.41
N TRP A 126 17.43 8.25 1.12
CA TRP A 126 17.27 9.65 0.69
C TRP A 126 15.91 10.20 1.06
N ARG A 127 14.85 9.40 0.90
CA ARG A 127 13.48 9.76 1.30
C ARG A 127 13.41 10.14 2.77
N HIS A 128 13.89 9.28 3.67
CA HIS A 128 13.80 9.50 5.11
C HIS A 128 14.76 10.61 5.60
N PHE A 129 16.04 10.51 5.26
CA PHE A 129 17.08 11.34 5.88
C PHE A 129 17.40 12.65 5.13
N ARG A 130 16.85 12.84 3.94
CA ARG A 130 16.98 14.11 3.20
C ARG A 130 15.62 14.76 2.99
N LEU A 131 14.68 14.06 2.33
CA LEU A 131 13.40 14.64 1.97
C LEU A 131 12.52 14.87 3.20
N GLU A 132 12.19 13.83 3.96
CA GLU A 132 11.32 13.94 5.13
C GLU A 132 11.95 14.84 6.23
N THR A 133 13.29 14.78 6.41
CA THR A 133 14.00 15.67 7.33
C THR A 133 13.89 17.13 6.92
N ARG A 134 14.04 17.44 5.63
CA ARG A 134 13.93 18.81 5.10
C ARG A 134 12.56 19.45 5.41
N PHE A 135 11.51 18.64 5.41
CA PHE A 135 10.14 19.10 5.68
C PHE A 135 9.71 18.89 7.14
N GLY A 136 10.58 18.35 8.00
CA GLY A 136 10.35 18.17 9.44
C GLY A 136 9.45 16.97 9.79
N PHE A 137 9.26 16.03 8.86
CA PHE A 137 8.44 14.83 9.07
C PHE A 137 9.25 13.64 9.60
N ASN A 138 10.56 13.59 9.34
CA ASN A 138 11.40 12.49 9.83
C ASN A 138 11.62 12.57 11.34
N ARG A 139 11.37 11.48 12.02
CA ARG A 139 11.69 11.22 13.42
C ARG A 139 12.59 9.99 13.59
N MET A 140 12.85 9.29 12.49
CA MET A 140 13.62 8.05 12.48
C MET A 140 15.11 8.33 12.61
N THR A 141 15.79 7.55 13.46
CA THR A 141 17.25 7.55 13.53
C THR A 141 17.84 6.56 12.52
N PRO A 142 19.11 6.74 12.06
CA PRO A 142 19.78 5.76 11.20
C PRO A 142 19.80 4.34 11.78
N ALA A 143 20.02 4.20 13.08
CA ALA A 143 20.02 2.91 13.75
C ALA A 143 18.63 2.23 13.71
N LEU A 144 17.56 3.00 13.91
CA LEU A 144 16.19 2.50 13.81
C LEU A 144 15.85 2.10 12.38
N PHE A 145 16.28 2.88 11.38
CA PHE A 145 16.12 2.57 9.97
C PHE A 145 16.74 1.21 9.62
N VAL A 146 18.01 1.00 9.99
CA VAL A 146 18.70 -0.28 9.74
C VAL A 146 18.03 -1.42 10.49
N ALA A 147 17.68 -1.22 11.76
CA ALA A 147 17.01 -2.25 12.57
C ALA A 147 15.65 -2.65 11.97
N ASP A 148 14.86 -1.68 11.48
CA ASP A 148 13.57 -1.95 10.86
C ASP A 148 13.72 -2.70 9.53
N HIS A 149 14.73 -2.37 8.70
CA HIS A 149 15.02 -3.10 7.47
C HIS A 149 15.48 -4.54 7.74
N LEU A 150 16.35 -4.76 8.74
CA LEU A 150 16.77 -6.10 9.13
C LEU A 150 15.60 -6.93 9.69
N LYS A 151 14.74 -6.34 10.52
CA LYS A 151 13.51 -7.01 10.99
C LYS A 151 12.56 -7.33 9.85
N ALA A 152 12.36 -6.40 8.91
CA ALA A 152 11.51 -6.63 7.75
C ALA A 152 12.05 -7.76 6.86
N LEU A 153 13.36 -7.81 6.64
CA LEU A 153 14.02 -8.89 5.93
C LEU A 153 13.83 -10.24 6.63
N LEU A 154 14.03 -10.27 7.97
CA LEU A 154 13.88 -11.49 8.76
C LEU A 154 12.42 -11.99 8.76
N VAL A 155 11.46 -11.11 9.01
CA VAL A 155 10.02 -11.45 8.99
C VAL A 155 9.61 -11.87 7.57
N GLY A 156 10.09 -11.15 6.56
CA GLY A 156 9.87 -11.50 5.15
C GLY A 156 10.42 -12.86 4.79
N ALA A 157 11.63 -13.20 5.24
CA ALA A 157 12.21 -14.52 5.02
C ALA A 157 11.45 -15.62 5.78
N LEU A 158 11.10 -15.37 7.05
CA LEU A 158 10.39 -16.33 7.90
C LEU A 158 9.01 -16.70 7.35
N LEU A 159 8.29 -15.74 6.78
CA LEU A 159 6.97 -15.96 6.19
C LEU A 159 7.06 -16.31 4.70
N GLY A 160 7.96 -15.68 3.97
CA GLY A 160 8.07 -15.77 2.51
C GLY A 160 8.72 -17.09 2.06
N LEU A 161 9.80 -17.55 2.71
CA LEU A 161 10.46 -18.80 2.27
C LEU A 161 9.55 -20.03 2.40
N PRO A 162 8.81 -20.26 3.50
CA PRO A 162 7.85 -21.35 3.56
C PRO A 162 6.70 -21.20 2.54
N LEU A 163 6.21 -19.99 2.32
CA LEU A 163 5.21 -19.71 1.29
C LEU A 163 5.72 -20.10 -0.09
N LEU A 164 6.91 -19.62 -0.48
CA LEU A 164 7.52 -19.92 -1.77
C LEU A 164 7.79 -21.41 -1.95
N ALA A 165 8.32 -22.08 -0.91
CA ALA A 165 8.55 -23.52 -0.92
C ALA A 165 7.25 -24.32 -1.15
N ALA A 166 6.17 -23.92 -0.46
CA ALA A 166 4.86 -24.57 -0.64
C ALA A 166 4.29 -24.32 -2.04
N LEU A 167 4.39 -23.09 -2.57
CA LEU A 167 3.95 -22.79 -3.93
C LEU A 167 4.72 -23.59 -4.97
N ILE A 168 6.06 -23.67 -4.86
CA ILE A 168 6.91 -24.47 -5.74
C ILE A 168 6.51 -25.96 -5.66
N ALA A 169 6.31 -26.50 -4.46
CA ALA A 169 5.88 -27.89 -4.27
C ALA A 169 4.51 -28.15 -4.91
N LEU A 170 3.54 -27.26 -4.73
CA LEU A 170 2.23 -27.35 -5.38
C LEU A 170 2.35 -27.32 -6.91
N MET A 171 3.18 -26.46 -7.47
CA MET A 171 3.45 -26.38 -8.91
C MET A 171 4.01 -27.67 -9.48
N GLN A 172 4.84 -28.38 -8.70
CA GLN A 172 5.54 -29.60 -9.15
C GLN A 172 4.72 -30.88 -8.93
N HIS A 173 3.88 -30.95 -7.89
CA HIS A 173 3.30 -32.21 -7.44
C HIS A 173 1.78 -32.33 -7.61
N THR A 174 1.03 -31.26 -7.93
CA THR A 174 -0.44 -31.31 -8.01
C THR A 174 -1.02 -31.35 -9.44
N GLY A 175 -0.16 -31.61 -10.44
CA GLY A 175 -0.57 -31.80 -11.84
C GLY A 175 -1.10 -30.52 -12.51
N GLN A 176 -1.93 -30.66 -13.54
CA GLN A 176 -2.38 -29.52 -14.38
C GLN A 176 -3.21 -28.45 -13.62
N ARG A 177 -3.82 -28.81 -12.50
CA ARG A 177 -4.65 -27.91 -11.70
C ARG A 177 -3.88 -27.26 -10.53
N TRP A 178 -2.56 -27.34 -10.53
CA TRP A 178 -1.72 -26.79 -9.47
C TRP A 178 -2.04 -25.33 -9.14
N TRP A 179 -2.36 -24.51 -10.12
CA TRP A 179 -2.67 -23.08 -9.95
C TRP A 179 -3.89 -22.84 -9.05
N LEU A 180 -4.87 -23.76 -9.06
CA LEU A 180 -6.05 -23.66 -8.19
C LEU A 180 -5.69 -23.97 -6.74
N TRP A 181 -4.86 -25.01 -6.51
CA TRP A 181 -4.36 -25.34 -5.17
C TRP A 181 -3.42 -24.26 -4.63
N ALA A 182 -2.55 -23.71 -5.48
CA ALA A 182 -1.67 -22.61 -5.14
C ALA A 182 -2.47 -21.36 -4.78
N TRP A 183 -3.54 -21.04 -5.53
CA TRP A 183 -4.44 -19.95 -5.19
C TRP A 183 -5.16 -20.18 -3.85
N ALA A 184 -5.72 -21.34 -3.61
CA ALA A 184 -6.39 -21.65 -2.35
C ALA A 184 -5.42 -21.55 -1.15
N PHE A 185 -4.20 -22.05 -1.30
CA PHE A 185 -3.15 -21.91 -0.31
C PHE A 185 -2.76 -20.45 -0.09
N TRP A 186 -2.60 -19.67 -1.17
CA TRP A 186 -2.33 -18.24 -1.11
C TRP A 186 -3.42 -17.46 -0.35
N ILE A 187 -4.69 -17.77 -0.58
CA ILE A 187 -5.80 -17.16 0.17
C ILE A 187 -5.72 -17.52 1.65
N GLY A 188 -5.52 -18.80 1.96
CA GLY A 188 -5.35 -19.27 3.35
C GLY A 188 -4.18 -18.56 4.04
N PHE A 189 -3.03 -18.46 3.37
CA PHE A 189 -1.86 -17.75 3.87
C PHE A 189 -2.15 -16.28 4.16
N ASN A 190 -2.83 -15.56 3.24
CA ASN A 190 -3.20 -14.16 3.44
C ASN A 190 -4.16 -13.99 4.63
N VAL A 191 -5.10 -14.90 4.82
CA VAL A 191 -5.98 -14.90 6.01
C VAL A 191 -5.17 -15.08 7.28
N VAL A 192 -4.23 -16.02 7.31
CA VAL A 192 -3.34 -16.24 8.47
C VAL A 192 -2.50 -14.98 8.76
N VAL A 193 -1.87 -14.38 7.75
CA VAL A 193 -1.08 -13.15 7.91
C VAL A 193 -1.97 -12.01 8.43
N LEU A 194 -3.18 -11.86 7.91
CA LEU A 194 -4.12 -10.83 8.33
C LEU A 194 -4.54 -10.98 9.81
N LEU A 195 -4.65 -12.21 10.29
CA LEU A 195 -4.95 -12.50 11.71
C LEU A 195 -3.73 -12.29 12.60
N LEU A 196 -2.53 -12.63 12.13
CA LEU A 196 -1.28 -12.48 12.88
C LEU A 196 -0.76 -11.05 12.88
N PHE A 197 -1.11 -10.25 11.88
CA PHE A 197 -0.57 -8.90 11.73
C PHE A 197 -0.73 -8.03 12.97
N PRO A 198 -1.93 -7.83 13.56
CA PRO A 198 -2.12 -6.91 14.69
C PRO A 198 -1.56 -7.42 16.02
N THR A 199 -1.32 -8.73 16.14
CA THR A 199 -0.93 -9.36 17.41
C THR A 199 0.51 -9.81 17.46
N VAL A 200 1.11 -10.11 16.31
CA VAL A 200 2.47 -10.67 16.20
C VAL A 200 3.37 -9.75 15.38
N ILE A 201 2.95 -9.39 14.15
CA ILE A 201 3.83 -8.69 13.20
C ILE A 201 3.99 -7.21 13.58
N ALA A 202 2.88 -6.48 13.75
CA ALA A 202 2.93 -5.05 14.06
C ALA A 202 3.68 -4.74 15.38
N PRO A 203 3.55 -5.54 16.47
CA PRO A 203 4.30 -5.33 17.71
C PRO A 203 5.82 -5.50 17.60
N LEU A 204 6.34 -6.16 16.55
CA LEU A 204 7.78 -6.23 16.31
C LEU A 204 8.38 -4.85 15.91
N PHE A 205 7.55 -3.99 15.35
CA PHE A 205 7.96 -2.68 14.84
C PHE A 205 7.51 -1.54 15.74
N ASN A 206 6.33 -1.58 16.32
CA ASN A 206 5.72 -0.48 17.09
C ASN A 206 5.29 -0.97 18.47
N ARG A 207 5.21 -0.03 19.42
CA ARG A 207 4.60 -0.27 20.72
C ARG A 207 3.12 0.09 20.65
N PHE A 208 2.31 -0.73 21.31
CA PHE A 208 0.86 -0.53 21.41
C PHE A 208 0.49 -0.49 22.88
N GLU A 209 -0.12 0.61 23.29
CA GLU A 209 -0.60 0.79 24.66
C GLU A 209 -2.13 0.94 24.62
N PRO A 210 -2.87 0.43 25.63
CA PRO A 210 -4.29 0.70 25.74
C PRO A 210 -4.54 2.21 25.79
N LEU A 211 -5.61 2.68 25.11
CA LEU A 211 -6.02 4.08 25.18
C LEU A 211 -6.39 4.41 26.64
N ALA A 212 -5.74 5.44 27.18
CA ALA A 212 -5.96 5.90 28.57
C ALA A 212 -7.44 6.29 28.80
N ASP A 213 -7.91 6.13 30.03
CA ASP A 213 -9.22 6.61 30.44
C ASP A 213 -9.29 8.15 30.34
N GLY A 214 -10.41 8.65 29.90
CA GLY A 214 -10.63 10.09 29.74
C GLY A 214 -11.65 10.42 28.64
N PRO A 215 -11.84 11.71 28.36
CA PRO A 215 -12.93 12.19 27.48
C PRO A 215 -12.91 11.59 26.07
N VAL A 216 -11.72 11.35 25.51
CA VAL A 216 -11.55 10.71 24.17
C VAL A 216 -12.10 9.30 24.20
N LYS A 217 -11.70 8.48 25.21
CA LYS A 217 -12.14 7.09 25.31
C LYS A 217 -13.64 6.99 25.55
N GLU A 218 -14.20 7.83 26.42
CA GLU A 218 -15.64 7.88 26.71
C GLU A 218 -16.43 8.21 25.45
N ARG A 219 -15.99 9.23 24.69
CA ARG A 219 -16.64 9.64 23.45
C ARG A 219 -16.59 8.53 22.39
N ILE A 220 -15.46 7.85 22.26
CA ILE A 220 -15.30 6.70 21.36
C ILE A 220 -16.24 5.56 21.75
N LEU A 221 -16.31 5.20 23.03
CA LEU A 221 -17.20 4.14 23.50
C LEU A 221 -18.67 4.49 23.26
N ALA A 222 -19.08 5.74 23.46
CA ALA A 222 -20.42 6.23 23.14
C ALA A 222 -20.74 6.12 21.66
N LEU A 223 -19.81 6.50 20.77
CA LEU A 223 -19.97 6.33 19.31
C LEU A 223 -20.12 4.86 18.93
N LEU A 224 -19.27 3.98 19.46
CA LEU A 224 -19.31 2.55 19.18
C LEU A 224 -20.66 1.94 19.62
N ALA A 225 -21.18 2.34 20.79
CA ALA A 225 -22.49 1.92 21.28
C ALA A 225 -23.62 2.39 20.35
N ARG A 226 -23.64 3.68 19.95
CA ARG A 226 -24.62 4.23 18.99
C ARG A 226 -24.60 3.47 17.67
N CYS A 227 -23.42 3.15 17.19
CA CYS A 227 -23.23 2.41 15.93
C CYS A 227 -23.40 0.89 16.09
N GLN A 228 -23.76 0.37 17.27
CA GLN A 228 -23.84 -1.07 17.54
C GLN A 228 -22.58 -1.82 17.06
N PHE A 229 -21.43 -1.32 17.47
CA PHE A 229 -20.13 -1.89 17.09
C PHE A 229 -19.34 -2.30 18.34
N SER A 230 -18.85 -3.53 18.35
CA SER A 230 -17.97 -4.03 19.41
C SER A 230 -16.52 -4.04 18.93
N ALA A 231 -15.64 -3.38 19.68
CA ALA A 231 -14.20 -3.46 19.50
C ALA A 231 -13.60 -4.31 20.62
N GLY A 232 -12.61 -5.14 20.29
CA GLY A 232 -11.84 -5.93 21.26
C GLY A 232 -10.76 -5.12 21.99
N GLY A 233 -10.60 -3.82 21.65
CA GLY A 233 -9.72 -2.89 22.34
C GLY A 233 -9.44 -1.63 21.54
N LEU A 234 -9.09 -0.57 22.30
CA LEU A 234 -8.64 0.73 21.78
C LEU A 234 -7.17 0.88 22.14
N PHE A 235 -6.33 1.17 21.16
CA PHE A 235 -4.89 1.22 21.34
C PHE A 235 -4.30 2.51 20.78
N VAL A 236 -3.20 2.95 21.38
CA VAL A 236 -2.33 4.01 20.88
C VAL A 236 -1.03 3.37 20.42
N MET A 237 -0.58 3.75 19.22
CA MET A 237 0.68 3.29 18.65
C MET A 237 1.70 4.43 18.66
N ASP A 238 2.97 4.12 18.96
CA ASP A 238 4.11 5.05 19.00
C ASP A 238 4.57 5.51 17.58
N GLY A 239 3.64 6.02 16.78
CA GLY A 239 3.93 6.52 15.42
C GLY A 239 4.96 7.63 15.40
N SER A 240 4.95 8.51 16.42
CA SER A 240 5.90 9.63 16.61
C SER A 240 7.36 9.21 16.63
N ARG A 241 7.65 7.94 16.91
CA ARG A 241 9.02 7.41 16.89
C ARG A 241 9.63 7.39 15.48
N ARG A 242 8.81 7.36 14.43
CA ARG A 242 9.26 7.25 13.03
C ARG A 242 8.90 8.46 12.20
N SER A 243 7.72 9.00 12.41
CA SER A 243 7.18 10.07 11.58
C SER A 243 6.32 11.03 12.39
N ALA A 244 6.23 12.27 11.93
CA ALA A 244 5.29 13.27 12.46
C ALA A 244 3.87 13.10 11.88
N HIS A 245 3.66 12.24 10.88
CA HIS A 245 2.36 12.05 10.26
C HIS A 245 1.36 11.37 11.21
N GLY A 246 0.13 11.94 11.27
CA GLY A 246 -0.98 11.38 12.03
C GLY A 246 -1.80 10.39 11.21
N ASN A 247 -2.26 9.30 11.86
CA ASN A 247 -3.15 8.31 11.26
C ASN A 247 -3.98 7.58 12.33
N ALA A 248 -5.06 6.90 11.88
CA ALA A 248 -5.81 5.92 12.66
C ALA A 248 -6.28 4.80 11.74
N TYR A 249 -6.48 3.59 12.27
CA TYR A 249 -6.95 2.47 11.46
C TYR A 249 -7.64 1.38 12.30
N PHE A 250 -8.50 0.61 11.62
CA PHE A 250 -9.08 -0.62 12.16
C PHE A 250 -8.28 -1.83 11.73
N THR A 251 -8.12 -2.79 12.61
CA THR A 251 -7.47 -4.07 12.32
C THR A 251 -8.13 -5.22 13.08
N GLY A 252 -7.87 -6.46 12.64
CA GLY A 252 -8.45 -7.66 13.24
C GLY A 252 -9.85 -8.01 12.71
N PHE A 253 -10.35 -9.19 13.11
CA PHE A 253 -11.64 -9.75 12.67
C PHE A 253 -12.50 -10.19 13.86
N GLY A 254 -13.82 -10.18 13.67
CA GLY A 254 -14.77 -10.70 14.67
C GLY A 254 -14.60 -9.99 16.01
N LYS A 255 -14.38 -10.77 17.09
CA LYS A 255 -14.18 -10.27 18.45
C LYS A 255 -12.79 -9.70 18.71
N SER A 256 -11.81 -9.95 17.84
CA SER A 256 -10.43 -9.43 17.96
C SER A 256 -10.20 -8.10 17.24
N ARG A 257 -11.25 -7.39 16.87
CA ARG A 257 -11.17 -6.08 16.22
C ARG A 257 -10.51 -5.08 17.15
N ARG A 258 -9.51 -4.37 16.63
CA ARG A 258 -8.78 -3.32 17.36
C ARG A 258 -8.91 -2.01 16.60
N ILE A 259 -9.02 -0.94 17.36
CA ILE A 259 -8.94 0.42 16.86
C ILE A 259 -7.59 0.96 17.32
N VAL A 260 -6.78 1.42 16.39
CA VAL A 260 -5.43 1.91 16.66
C VAL A 260 -5.34 3.36 16.23
N PHE A 261 -4.97 4.22 17.16
CA PHE A 261 -4.66 5.63 16.93
C PHE A 261 -3.14 5.82 16.99
N PHE A 262 -2.61 6.66 16.12
CA PHE A 262 -1.25 7.13 16.28
C PHE A 262 -1.22 8.17 17.40
N ASP A 263 -0.18 8.15 18.22
CA ASP A 263 0.06 9.15 19.24
C ASP A 263 0.11 10.57 18.66
N THR A 264 0.68 10.73 17.47
CA THR A 264 0.70 11.99 16.69
C THR A 264 -0.69 12.51 16.34
N LEU A 265 -1.65 11.65 16.04
CA LEU A 265 -3.02 12.04 15.72
C LEU A 265 -3.73 12.55 16.98
N LEU A 266 -3.64 11.79 18.09
CA LEU A 266 -4.29 12.14 19.36
C LEU A 266 -3.72 13.42 19.97
N ALA A 267 -2.43 13.71 19.76
CA ALA A 267 -1.80 14.95 20.22
C ALA A 267 -2.31 16.21 19.48
N ARG A 268 -3.00 16.03 18.34
CA ARG A 268 -3.35 17.12 17.43
C ARG A 268 -4.85 17.38 17.32
N LEU A 269 -5.64 16.34 17.47
CA LEU A 269 -7.09 16.41 17.31
C LEU A 269 -7.81 16.60 18.65
N GLU A 270 -8.85 17.43 18.61
CA GLU A 270 -9.80 17.58 19.71
C GLU A 270 -10.71 16.34 19.81
N VAL A 271 -11.37 16.18 20.97
CA VAL A 271 -12.22 15.01 21.26
C VAL A 271 -13.28 14.77 20.17
N ASP A 272 -13.98 15.82 19.74
CA ASP A 272 -15.02 15.72 18.71
C ASP A 272 -14.43 15.41 17.33
N GLU A 273 -13.21 15.84 17.05
CA GLU A 273 -12.49 15.55 15.81
C GLU A 273 -12.05 14.10 15.76
N VAL A 274 -11.57 13.55 16.89
CA VAL A 274 -11.23 12.11 17.01
C VAL A 274 -12.48 11.26 16.83
N GLU A 275 -13.61 11.63 17.41
CA GLU A 275 -14.91 10.95 17.20
C GLU A 275 -15.30 10.96 15.72
N ALA A 276 -15.17 12.09 15.03
CA ALA A 276 -15.54 12.22 13.62
C ALA A 276 -14.63 11.38 12.69
N VAL A 277 -13.31 11.35 12.95
CA VAL A 277 -12.37 10.47 12.23
C VAL A 277 -12.71 9.01 12.48
N LEU A 278 -13.01 8.64 13.72
CA LEU A 278 -13.40 7.27 14.03
C LEU A 278 -14.74 6.88 13.38
N ALA A 279 -15.71 7.80 13.31
CA ALA A 279 -16.98 7.57 12.62
C ALA A 279 -16.75 7.32 11.12
N HIS A 280 -15.79 8.04 10.49
CA HIS A 280 -15.38 7.78 9.11
C HIS A 280 -14.79 6.38 8.95
N GLU A 281 -13.84 6.00 9.79
CA GLU A 281 -13.24 4.67 9.78
C GLU A 281 -14.28 3.56 10.01
N LEU A 282 -15.22 3.81 10.92
CA LEU A 282 -16.34 2.89 11.19
C LEU A 282 -17.28 2.76 9.98
N GLY A 283 -17.40 3.83 9.17
CA GLY A 283 -18.12 3.83 7.89
C GLY A 283 -17.53 2.81 6.92
N HIS A 284 -16.22 2.73 6.78
CA HIS A 284 -15.55 1.70 5.96
C HIS A 284 -15.94 0.29 6.39
N PHE A 285 -16.01 0.08 7.70
CA PHE A 285 -16.38 -1.22 8.24
C PHE A 285 -17.87 -1.55 8.02
N LYS A 286 -18.78 -0.63 8.35
CA LYS A 286 -20.23 -0.82 8.22
C LYS A 286 -20.69 -1.00 6.78
N LYS A 287 -20.05 -0.28 5.84
CA LYS A 287 -20.30 -0.42 4.38
C LYS A 287 -19.56 -1.62 3.77
N LYS A 288 -18.85 -2.43 4.60
CA LYS A 288 -18.14 -3.66 4.21
C LYS A 288 -17.07 -3.42 3.13
N HIS A 289 -16.44 -2.23 3.10
CA HIS A 289 -15.42 -1.90 2.10
C HIS A 289 -14.24 -2.87 2.15
N ILE A 290 -13.78 -3.26 3.35
CA ILE A 290 -12.70 -4.24 3.55
C ILE A 290 -13.10 -5.58 2.93
N LEU A 291 -14.32 -6.08 3.17
CA LEU A 291 -14.78 -7.34 2.61
C LEU A 291 -14.88 -7.28 1.08
N LYS A 292 -15.42 -6.20 0.51
CA LYS A 292 -15.47 -5.98 -0.94
C LYS A 292 -14.08 -6.03 -1.56
N ARG A 293 -13.09 -5.36 -0.93
CA ARG A 293 -11.69 -5.36 -1.38
C ARG A 293 -11.05 -6.76 -1.30
N LEU A 294 -11.29 -7.50 -0.22
CA LEU A 294 -10.79 -8.87 -0.06
C LEU A 294 -11.36 -9.83 -1.12
N VAL A 295 -12.67 -9.74 -1.40
CA VAL A 295 -13.31 -10.55 -2.46
C VAL A 295 -12.71 -10.19 -3.83
N LEU A 296 -12.61 -8.90 -4.14
CA LEU A 296 -12.02 -8.45 -5.40
C LEU A 296 -10.56 -8.91 -5.55
N GLN A 297 -9.76 -8.82 -4.49
CA GLN A 297 -8.38 -9.31 -4.45
C GLN A 297 -8.33 -10.83 -4.63
N GLY A 298 -9.26 -11.57 -4.02
CA GLY A 298 -9.41 -13.02 -4.19
C GLY A 298 -9.69 -13.40 -5.64
N VAL A 299 -10.64 -12.73 -6.30
CA VAL A 299 -10.96 -12.96 -7.71
C VAL A 299 -9.78 -12.57 -8.61
N PHE A 300 -9.17 -11.41 -8.36
CA PHE A 300 -8.01 -10.98 -9.14
C PHE A 300 -6.84 -11.96 -9.02
N SER A 301 -6.53 -12.43 -7.81
CA SER A 301 -5.48 -13.42 -7.60
C SER A 301 -5.82 -14.77 -8.23
N LEU A 302 -7.09 -15.20 -8.26
CA LEU A 302 -7.51 -16.40 -8.97
C LEU A 302 -7.18 -16.31 -10.47
N VAL A 303 -7.54 -15.17 -11.10
CA VAL A 303 -7.21 -14.92 -12.51
C VAL A 303 -5.69 -14.87 -12.73
N ALA A 304 -4.95 -14.25 -11.80
CA ALA A 304 -3.49 -14.18 -11.86
C ALA A 304 -2.84 -15.58 -11.77
N PHE A 305 -3.29 -16.44 -10.84
CA PHE A 305 -2.80 -17.81 -10.75
C PHE A 305 -3.18 -18.67 -11.95
N ALA A 306 -4.39 -18.50 -12.51
CA ALA A 306 -4.79 -19.17 -13.74
C ALA A 306 -3.90 -18.74 -14.94
N LEU A 307 -3.62 -17.43 -15.04
CA LEU A 307 -2.73 -16.89 -16.05
C LEU A 307 -1.30 -17.42 -15.86
N LEU A 308 -0.78 -17.46 -14.64
CA LEU A 308 0.51 -18.06 -14.34
C LEU A 308 0.52 -19.55 -14.69
N GLY A 309 -0.58 -20.28 -14.41
CA GLY A 309 -0.73 -21.68 -14.78
C GLY A 309 -0.56 -21.91 -16.27
N TRP A 310 -1.12 -21.03 -17.08
CA TRP A 310 -0.96 -21.07 -18.53
C TRP A 310 0.44 -20.63 -18.97
N LEU A 311 0.95 -19.50 -18.45
CA LEU A 311 2.26 -18.94 -18.82
C LEU A 311 3.42 -19.87 -18.45
N SER A 312 3.34 -20.59 -17.33
CA SER A 312 4.39 -21.48 -16.86
C SER A 312 4.67 -22.67 -17.83
N SER A 313 3.73 -22.98 -18.71
CA SER A 313 3.89 -24.00 -19.76
C SER A 313 4.40 -23.40 -21.08
N GLN A 314 4.62 -22.10 -21.19
CA GLN A 314 4.96 -21.42 -22.42
C GLN A 314 6.46 -21.10 -22.49
N ILE A 315 7.22 -21.74 -23.36
CA ILE A 315 8.66 -21.49 -23.55
C ILE A 315 8.93 -20.03 -23.92
N TRP A 316 8.09 -19.42 -24.76
CA TRP A 316 8.23 -18.03 -25.16
C TRP A 316 8.14 -17.03 -23.99
N PHE A 317 7.46 -17.37 -22.91
CA PHE A 317 7.37 -16.55 -21.71
C PHE A 317 8.73 -16.39 -21.01
N TYR A 318 9.47 -17.48 -20.88
CA TYR A 318 10.80 -17.50 -20.27
C TYR A 318 11.84 -16.85 -21.18
N GLN A 319 11.92 -17.34 -22.43
CA GLN A 319 12.90 -16.84 -23.38
C GLN A 319 12.67 -15.35 -23.71
N GLY A 320 11.42 -14.91 -23.78
CA GLY A 320 11.06 -13.52 -24.00
C GLY A 320 11.39 -12.61 -22.83
N LEU A 321 11.64 -13.16 -21.63
CA LEU A 321 12.12 -12.43 -20.45
C LEU A 321 13.57 -12.77 -20.07
N GLY A 322 14.36 -13.29 -21.03
CA GLY A 322 15.80 -13.46 -20.88
C GLY A 322 16.25 -14.75 -20.20
N ILE A 323 15.36 -15.76 -20.06
CA ILE A 323 15.71 -17.07 -19.50
C ILE A 323 15.84 -18.09 -20.61
N ALA A 324 17.05 -18.64 -20.80
CA ALA A 324 17.31 -19.71 -21.74
C ALA A 324 16.81 -21.04 -21.21
N ILE A 325 15.72 -21.54 -21.78
CA ILE A 325 15.25 -22.90 -21.55
C ILE A 325 15.63 -23.74 -22.75
N GLY A 326 16.45 -24.76 -22.51
CA GLY A 326 16.84 -25.72 -23.54
C GLY A 326 15.70 -26.64 -23.93
N PRO A 327 15.69 -27.17 -25.18
CA PRO A 327 14.65 -28.09 -25.64
C PRO A 327 14.61 -29.43 -24.88
N PHE A 328 15.64 -29.73 -24.11
CA PHE A 328 15.76 -30.96 -23.30
C PHE A 328 15.40 -30.77 -21.81
N GLN A 329 15.11 -29.55 -21.37
CA GLN A 329 14.56 -29.33 -20.02
C GLN A 329 13.07 -29.65 -20.05
N ALA A 330 12.70 -30.82 -19.54
CA ALA A 330 11.33 -31.33 -19.55
C ALA A 330 10.32 -30.41 -18.81
N GLN A 331 10.79 -29.55 -17.90
CA GLN A 331 9.98 -28.52 -17.25
C GLN A 331 10.84 -27.33 -16.85
N ALA A 332 10.32 -26.12 -17.08
CA ALA A 332 10.93 -24.90 -16.57
C ALA A 332 10.84 -24.85 -15.03
N PRO A 333 11.87 -24.29 -14.33
CA PRO A 333 11.87 -24.20 -12.88
C PRO A 333 10.68 -23.37 -12.37
N ALA A 334 9.87 -23.96 -11.49
CA ALA A 334 8.65 -23.34 -10.95
C ALA A 334 8.93 -21.98 -10.27
N GLY A 335 10.03 -21.90 -9.50
CA GLY A 335 10.45 -20.66 -8.84
C GLY A 335 10.82 -19.55 -9.84
N VAL A 336 11.41 -19.88 -10.98
CA VAL A 336 11.70 -18.92 -12.05
C VAL A 336 10.40 -18.43 -12.69
N ALA A 337 9.42 -19.33 -12.94
CA ALA A 337 8.12 -18.93 -13.45
C ALA A 337 7.40 -17.95 -12.53
N LEU A 338 7.37 -18.25 -11.23
CA LEU A 338 6.82 -17.37 -10.20
C LEU A 338 7.51 -16.01 -10.22
N LEU A 339 8.83 -15.98 -10.19
CA LEU A 339 9.59 -14.74 -10.13
C LEU A 339 9.39 -13.88 -11.38
N LEU A 340 9.49 -14.46 -12.57
CA LEU A 340 9.24 -13.76 -13.84
C LEU A 340 7.81 -13.19 -13.89
N PHE A 341 6.83 -13.94 -13.42
CA PHE A 341 5.45 -13.48 -13.37
C PHE A 341 5.28 -12.28 -12.42
N PHE A 342 5.86 -12.33 -11.21
CA PHE A 342 5.83 -11.21 -10.28
C PHE A 342 6.55 -9.97 -10.80
N LEU A 343 7.63 -10.14 -11.55
CA LEU A 343 8.37 -9.04 -12.16
C LEU A 343 7.61 -8.43 -13.35
N ALA A 344 7.03 -9.26 -14.22
CA ALA A 344 6.40 -8.80 -15.45
C ALA A 344 4.96 -8.30 -15.27
N LEU A 345 4.15 -8.96 -14.43
CA LEU A 345 2.73 -8.65 -14.28
C LEU A 345 2.44 -7.16 -13.97
N PRO A 346 3.15 -6.48 -13.04
CA PRO A 346 2.89 -5.07 -12.72
C PRO A 346 3.04 -4.12 -13.90
N VAL A 347 3.88 -4.46 -14.89
CA VAL A 347 4.08 -3.65 -16.10
C VAL A 347 2.79 -3.56 -16.91
N PHE A 348 2.06 -4.67 -17.00
CA PHE A 348 0.80 -4.75 -17.75
C PHE A 348 -0.42 -4.22 -16.97
N LEU A 349 -0.32 -4.11 -15.63
CA LEU A 349 -1.44 -3.70 -14.78
C LEU A 349 -1.60 -2.19 -14.61
N LEU A 350 -0.67 -1.37 -15.11
CA LEU A 350 -0.76 0.08 -14.99
C LEU A 350 -2.11 0.68 -15.46
N PRO A 351 -2.71 0.23 -16.57
CA PRO A 351 -3.99 0.75 -17.03
C PRO A 351 -5.17 0.51 -16.07
N LEU A 352 -5.04 -0.45 -15.15
CA LEU A 352 -6.08 -0.74 -14.15
C LEU A 352 -6.02 0.20 -12.93
N ARG A 353 -4.92 0.94 -12.72
CA ARG A 353 -4.76 1.84 -11.56
C ARG A 353 -5.87 2.87 -11.41
N PRO A 354 -6.30 3.61 -12.46
CA PRO A 354 -7.37 4.60 -12.31
C PRO A 354 -8.72 3.97 -11.91
N LEU A 355 -9.00 2.74 -12.34
CA LEU A 355 -10.20 2.01 -11.91
C LEU A 355 -10.15 1.70 -10.41
N MET A 356 -9.02 1.18 -9.92
CA MET A 356 -8.84 0.87 -8.51
C MET A 356 -8.89 2.13 -7.63
N ALA A 357 -8.25 3.22 -8.09
CA ALA A 357 -8.30 4.50 -7.41
C ALA A 357 -9.73 5.09 -7.39
N TRP A 358 -10.47 4.97 -8.47
CA TRP A 358 -11.88 5.38 -8.55
C TRP A 358 -12.76 4.63 -7.54
N MET A 359 -12.64 3.30 -7.48
CA MET A 359 -13.36 2.48 -6.50
C MET A 359 -13.03 2.90 -5.06
N SER A 360 -11.75 3.13 -4.76
CA SER A 360 -11.31 3.58 -3.44
C SER A 360 -11.93 4.93 -3.07
N ARG A 361 -11.89 5.91 -3.98
CA ARG A 361 -12.49 7.23 -3.73
C ARG A 361 -14.00 7.19 -3.54
N ARG A 362 -14.69 6.26 -4.18
CA ARG A 362 -16.11 6.04 -3.94
C ARG A 362 -16.37 5.54 -2.52
N ASP A 363 -15.58 4.56 -2.06
CA ASP A 363 -15.65 4.06 -0.68
C ASP A 363 -15.44 5.18 0.34
N GLU A 364 -14.51 6.12 0.06
CA GLU A 364 -14.24 7.28 0.92
C GLU A 364 -15.47 8.20 1.06
N PHE A 365 -16.16 8.49 -0.04
CA PHE A 365 -17.38 9.29 0.01
C PHE A 365 -18.52 8.59 0.76
N GLU A 366 -18.60 7.27 0.71
CA GLU A 366 -19.56 6.48 1.50
C GLU A 366 -19.20 6.52 2.98
N ALA A 367 -17.91 6.49 3.33
CA ALA A 367 -17.43 6.62 4.71
C ALA A 367 -17.61 8.04 5.27
N ASP A 368 -17.32 9.08 4.48
CA ASP A 368 -17.61 10.48 4.87
C ASP A 368 -19.10 10.68 5.14
N ALA A 369 -19.95 10.09 4.31
CA ALA A 369 -21.39 10.14 4.48
C ALA A 369 -21.84 9.54 5.81
N PHE A 370 -21.31 8.36 6.14
CA PHE A 370 -21.57 7.67 7.38
C PHE A 370 -21.08 8.51 8.60
N ALA A 371 -19.89 9.13 8.47
CA ALA A 371 -19.35 9.96 9.53
C ALA A 371 -20.24 11.18 9.83
N VAL A 372 -20.73 11.87 8.79
CA VAL A 372 -21.65 13.03 8.96
C VAL A 372 -22.98 12.60 9.62
N GLU A 373 -23.49 11.43 9.29
CA GLU A 373 -24.74 10.88 9.87
C GLU A 373 -24.60 10.50 11.35
N HIS A 374 -23.41 10.07 11.79
CA HIS A 374 -23.21 9.51 13.13
C HIS A 374 -22.33 10.38 14.05
N SER A 375 -21.79 11.49 13.54
CA SER A 375 -20.95 12.44 14.28
C SER A 375 -21.13 13.87 13.77
N ASN A 376 -20.32 14.80 14.27
CA ASN A 376 -20.37 16.20 13.84
C ASN A 376 -19.61 16.42 12.51
N GLY A 377 -20.33 16.76 11.43
CA GLY A 377 -19.73 17.04 10.13
C GLY A 377 -18.74 18.23 10.14
N HIS A 378 -18.94 19.24 11.02
CA HIS A 378 -17.98 20.34 11.17
C HIS A 378 -16.70 19.87 11.85
N ALA A 379 -16.78 18.95 12.82
CA ALA A 379 -15.61 18.33 13.43
C ALA A 379 -14.84 17.47 12.42
N LEU A 380 -15.55 16.73 11.54
CA LEU A 380 -14.89 15.99 10.44
C LEU A 380 -14.13 16.91 9.49
N VAL A 381 -14.73 18.03 9.08
CA VAL A 381 -14.05 19.03 8.22
C VAL A 381 -12.84 19.63 8.93
N SER A 382 -12.97 19.92 10.23
CA SER A 382 -11.85 20.42 11.03
C SER A 382 -10.72 19.41 11.14
N ALA A 383 -11.04 18.16 11.49
CA ALA A 383 -10.07 17.07 11.58
C ALA A 383 -9.34 16.85 10.25
N LEU A 384 -10.08 16.74 9.15
CA LEU A 384 -9.49 16.59 7.82
C LEU A 384 -8.54 17.74 7.48
N THR A 385 -8.94 18.98 7.79
CA THR A 385 -8.08 20.16 7.52
C THR A 385 -6.77 20.08 8.29
N LYS A 386 -6.82 19.73 9.59
CA LYS A 386 -5.63 19.52 10.43
C LYS A 386 -4.74 18.41 9.89
N ILE A 387 -5.34 17.26 9.53
CA ILE A 387 -4.61 16.10 8.99
C ILE A 387 -3.92 16.44 7.66
N TYR A 388 -4.58 17.19 6.77
CA TYR A 388 -3.97 17.63 5.51
C TYR A 388 -2.79 18.58 5.74
N GLU A 389 -2.92 19.52 6.69
CA GLU A 389 -1.84 20.44 7.07
C GLU A 389 -0.66 19.68 7.68
N ASP A 390 -0.92 18.85 8.69
CA ASP A 390 0.10 18.11 9.42
C ASP A 390 0.84 17.09 8.56
N ASN A 391 0.16 16.48 7.60
CA ASN A 391 0.77 15.53 6.67
C ASN A 391 1.41 16.20 5.45
N GLY A 392 1.40 17.54 5.37
CA GLY A 392 1.94 18.29 4.23
C GLY A 392 1.28 17.91 2.90
N SER A 393 0.02 17.51 2.93
CA SER A 393 -0.70 17.08 1.74
C SER A 393 -1.10 18.29 0.89
N THR A 394 -0.82 18.25 -0.42
CA THR A 394 -1.23 19.35 -1.30
C THR A 394 -2.75 19.49 -1.37
N LEU A 395 -3.23 20.72 -1.28
CA LEU A 395 -4.66 21.04 -1.43
C LEU A 395 -5.09 21.15 -2.90
N THR A 396 -4.12 21.22 -3.80
CA THR A 396 -4.33 21.44 -5.23
C THR A 396 -3.62 20.37 -6.07
N PRO A 397 -3.98 19.06 -5.95
CA PRO A 397 -3.42 18.04 -6.81
C PRO A 397 -3.93 18.20 -8.25
N ASP A 398 -3.13 17.79 -9.24
CA ASP A 398 -3.59 17.68 -10.62
C ASP A 398 -4.72 16.66 -10.73
N PRO A 399 -5.87 17.00 -11.34
CA PRO A 399 -7.03 16.10 -11.37
C PRO A 399 -6.75 14.74 -12.02
N LEU A 400 -5.93 14.72 -13.08
CA LEU A 400 -5.62 13.47 -13.78
C LEU A 400 -4.60 12.63 -13.03
N HIS A 401 -3.58 13.26 -12.42
CA HIS A 401 -2.67 12.57 -11.52
C HIS A 401 -3.42 11.96 -10.34
N SER A 402 -4.32 12.74 -9.72
CA SER A 402 -5.19 12.27 -8.64
C SER A 402 -6.09 11.12 -9.09
N ALA A 403 -6.64 11.17 -10.31
CA ALA A 403 -7.45 10.08 -10.86
C ALA A 403 -6.68 8.76 -10.94
N PHE A 404 -5.37 8.80 -11.21
CA PHE A 404 -4.52 7.62 -11.34
C PHE A 404 -3.97 7.09 -10.00
N TYR A 405 -3.65 7.97 -9.05
CA TYR A 405 -2.83 7.59 -7.89
C TYR A 405 -3.52 7.75 -6.54
N ASP A 406 -4.47 8.69 -6.41
CA ASP A 406 -5.03 9.01 -5.12
C ASP A 406 -6.15 8.03 -4.75
N SER A 407 -5.93 7.30 -3.67
CA SER A 407 -6.96 6.44 -3.06
C SER A 407 -8.03 7.24 -2.34
N HIS A 408 -7.72 8.46 -1.92
CA HIS A 408 -8.64 9.40 -1.28
C HIS A 408 -8.97 10.53 -2.24
N PRO A 409 -10.20 11.05 -2.25
CA PRO A 409 -10.54 12.22 -3.05
C PRO A 409 -9.76 13.44 -2.57
N PRO A 410 -9.41 14.38 -3.47
CA PRO A 410 -8.81 15.66 -3.08
C PRO A 410 -9.59 16.38 -1.99
N ALA A 411 -8.87 17.00 -1.04
CA ALA A 411 -9.45 17.67 0.12
C ALA A 411 -10.58 18.64 -0.21
N PRO A 412 -10.48 19.50 -1.24
CA PRO A 412 -11.57 20.41 -1.59
C PRO A 412 -12.86 19.69 -1.97
N LEU A 413 -12.76 18.55 -2.67
CA LEU A 413 -13.92 17.76 -3.09
C LEU A 413 -14.59 17.06 -1.90
N ARG A 414 -13.79 16.52 -0.96
CA ARG A 414 -14.33 15.89 0.28
C ARG A 414 -15.07 16.93 1.12
N ILE A 415 -14.42 18.04 1.43
CA ILE A 415 -14.99 19.10 2.27
C ILE A 415 -16.21 19.72 1.61
N GLY A 416 -16.18 19.95 0.30
CA GLY A 416 -17.33 20.46 -0.44
C GLY A 416 -18.55 19.54 -0.31
N ARG A 417 -18.38 18.23 -0.41
CA ARG A 417 -19.46 17.25 -0.26
C ARG A 417 -19.96 17.12 1.17
N ILE A 418 -19.07 17.18 2.17
CA ILE A 418 -19.45 17.13 3.58
C ILE A 418 -20.31 18.35 3.94
N ARG A 419 -19.92 19.57 3.49
CA ARG A 419 -20.65 20.81 3.76
C ARG A 419 -22.03 20.90 3.08
N GLN A 420 -22.23 20.21 1.96
CA GLN A 420 -23.49 20.18 1.23
C GLN A 420 -24.54 19.24 1.88
N ARG A 421 -24.13 18.39 2.81
CA ARG A 421 -25.06 17.52 3.52
C ARG A 421 -25.70 18.30 4.67
N PRO A 422 -27.05 18.30 4.78
CA PRO A 422 -27.71 18.90 5.94
C PRO A 422 -27.18 18.22 7.21
N ALA A 423 -26.86 19.03 8.22
CA ALA A 423 -26.59 18.52 9.56
C ALA A 423 -27.88 17.88 10.08
N GLU A 424 -28.04 16.58 9.95
CA GLU A 424 -29.05 15.88 10.74
C GLU A 424 -28.64 16.02 12.21
N THR A 425 -29.51 16.61 13.00
CA THR A 425 -29.31 16.75 14.45
C THR A 425 -29.10 15.35 15.01
N VAL A 426 -27.89 15.08 15.49
CA VAL A 426 -27.59 13.84 16.22
C VAL A 426 -28.64 13.71 17.33
N PRO A 427 -29.48 12.67 17.36
CA PRO A 427 -30.45 12.48 18.42
C PRO A 427 -29.71 12.49 19.76
N ALA A 428 -30.15 13.35 20.68
CA ALA A 428 -29.66 13.36 22.06
C ALA A 428 -29.75 11.93 22.61
N ALA A 429 -28.69 11.47 23.26
CA ALA A 429 -28.73 10.17 23.92
C ALA A 429 -29.97 10.10 24.85
N PRO A 430 -30.75 8.99 24.85
CA PRO A 430 -31.83 8.84 25.77
C PRO A 430 -31.29 9.00 27.19
N ALA A 431 -31.89 9.91 27.96
CA ALA A 431 -31.61 10.05 29.38
C ALA A 431 -31.73 8.66 30.03
N GLN A 432 -30.71 8.21 30.70
CA GLN A 432 -30.73 6.97 31.45
C GLN A 432 -31.72 7.16 32.62
N PRO A 433 -32.60 6.18 32.89
CA PRO A 433 -33.53 6.23 34.01
C PRO A 433 -32.83 6.17 35.37
#